data_03249c7d35477b51ac2a5d3c14282a8b
#
_entry.id   03249c7d35477b51ac2a5d3c14282a8b
#
_cell.length_a   1.000
_cell.length_b   1.000
_cell.length_c   1.000
_cell.angle_alpha   90.00
_cell.angle_beta   90.00
_cell.angle_gamma   90.00
#
_symmetry.space_group_name_H-M   'P 1'
#
loop_
_entity.id
_entity.type
_entity.pdbx_description
1 polymer ?
#
loop_
_entity_poly.entity_id
_entity_poly.type
_entity_poly.pdbx_seq_one_letter_code
_entity_poly.pdbx_strand_id
1 'polypeptide(L)'
;KKENIILYIKDQNGYVARTNIIKKKDNDIEYIINLLTKGSLYENYLPVNFEPLIPENTKLLNYSLNDKVLKLNFSKEFLLVKENDEEKMIESLIYSLCELENIDKILIYVENKKLNELPNSKVKLPVSLDKSYGINKVYDIKSYKNVTKTTIYYASKTDDLTYYIPITKITNNDANAVEIIVKELKTSPIYESNLISFLNASYELKNYEIMENSVNMSFDNKMLLNLNDENITEKVKYTLALSIRDTLGKDVSIKIN
;
A
#
# COMPACT_ATOMS: atom_id res chain seq x y z
N LYS A 1 -23.11 8.48 9.16
CA LYS A 1 -21.87 8.51 8.34
C LYS A 1 -21.68 7.13 7.74
N LYS A 2 -21.54 7.04 6.43
CA LYS A 2 -21.15 5.78 5.78
C LYS A 2 -19.72 5.47 6.20
N GLU A 3 -19.50 4.34 6.82
CA GLU A 3 -18.14 3.87 7.12
C GLU A 3 -17.46 3.42 5.82
N ASN A 4 -16.19 3.73 5.69
CA ASN A 4 -15.37 3.30 4.57
C ASN A 4 -14.36 2.25 5.05
N ILE A 5 -14.01 1.35 4.16
CA ILE A 5 -12.91 0.42 4.33
C ILE A 5 -11.82 0.72 3.30
N ILE A 6 -10.59 0.60 3.71
CA ILE A 6 -9.44 0.78 2.80
C ILE A 6 -9.15 -0.56 2.14
N LEU A 7 -9.02 -0.52 0.82
CA LEU A 7 -8.69 -1.69 0.02
C LEU A 7 -7.47 -1.40 -0.85
N TYR A 8 -6.56 -2.35 -0.91
CA TYR A 8 -5.43 -2.34 -1.84
C TYR A 8 -5.70 -3.38 -2.92
N ILE A 9 -5.94 -2.92 -4.15
CA ILE A 9 -6.42 -3.74 -5.25
C ILE A 9 -5.79 -3.32 -6.57
N LYS A 10 -5.61 -4.25 -7.50
CA LYS A 10 -4.98 -4.01 -8.80
C LYS A 10 -5.78 -3.02 -9.63
N ASP A 11 -5.13 -1.95 -10.10
CA ASP A 11 -5.70 -0.98 -11.03
C ASP A 11 -5.51 -1.39 -12.49
N GLN A 12 -6.04 -0.57 -13.41
CA GLN A 12 -5.93 -0.81 -14.86
C GLN A 12 -4.50 -0.78 -15.39
N ASN A 13 -3.56 -0.16 -14.67
CA ASN A 13 -2.15 -0.06 -15.05
C ASN A 13 -1.28 -1.16 -14.45
N GLY A 14 -1.88 -2.07 -13.69
CA GLY A 14 -1.20 -3.20 -13.07
C GLY A 14 -0.59 -2.93 -11.69
N TYR A 15 -0.84 -1.76 -11.10
CA TYR A 15 -0.43 -1.45 -9.73
C TYR A 15 -1.43 -1.96 -8.70
N VAL A 16 -0.94 -2.38 -7.55
CA VAL A 16 -1.77 -2.57 -6.35
C VAL A 16 -1.99 -1.19 -5.74
N ALA A 17 -3.21 -0.70 -5.83
CA ALA A 17 -3.58 0.67 -5.52
C ALA A 17 -4.47 0.76 -4.28
N ARG A 18 -4.23 1.79 -3.45
CA ARG A 18 -5.04 2.13 -2.27
C ARG A 18 -6.31 2.87 -2.69
N THR A 19 -7.45 2.32 -2.34
CA THR A 19 -8.75 2.94 -2.61
C THR A 19 -9.71 2.80 -1.42
N ASN A 20 -10.71 3.65 -1.37
CA ASN A 20 -11.77 3.62 -0.37
C ASN A 20 -13.00 2.93 -0.92
N ILE A 21 -13.51 1.96 -0.18
CA ILE A 21 -14.75 1.25 -0.50
C ILE A 21 -15.76 1.50 0.61
N ILE A 22 -17.01 1.74 0.25
CA ILE A 22 -18.09 1.87 1.23
C ILE A 22 -18.29 0.53 1.93
N LYS A 23 -18.21 0.53 3.26
CA LYS A 23 -18.45 -0.65 4.06
C LYS A 23 -19.93 -1.06 3.98
N LYS A 24 -20.17 -2.31 3.64
CA LYS A 24 -21.51 -2.89 3.48
C LYS A 24 -21.79 -4.05 4.43
N LYS A 25 -20.78 -4.54 5.13
CA LYS A 25 -20.85 -5.70 6.04
C LYS A 25 -20.06 -5.42 7.31
N ASP A 26 -20.46 -6.04 8.39
CA ASP A 26 -19.88 -5.80 9.72
C ASP A 26 -18.58 -6.56 9.96
N ASN A 27 -18.38 -7.72 9.32
CA ASN A 27 -17.15 -8.47 9.42
C ASN A 27 -16.11 -7.95 8.39
N ASP A 28 -15.21 -7.12 8.84
CA ASP A 28 -14.22 -6.45 7.99
C ASP A 28 -13.26 -7.45 7.31
N ILE A 29 -12.83 -8.49 8.01
CA ILE A 29 -11.90 -9.49 7.48
C ILE A 29 -12.55 -10.26 6.33
N GLU A 30 -13.73 -10.82 6.55
CA GLU A 30 -14.45 -11.56 5.51
C GLU A 30 -14.85 -10.65 4.35
N TYR A 31 -15.25 -9.41 4.64
CA TYR A 31 -15.64 -8.45 3.62
C TYR A 31 -14.45 -8.08 2.72
N ILE A 32 -13.28 -7.78 3.29
CA ILE A 32 -12.06 -7.50 2.53
C ILE A 32 -11.68 -8.69 1.64
N ILE A 33 -11.65 -9.91 2.19
CA ILE A 33 -11.27 -11.11 1.43
C ILE A 33 -12.24 -11.35 0.28
N ASN A 34 -13.54 -11.17 0.49
CA ASN A 34 -14.53 -11.28 -0.57
C ASN A 34 -14.35 -10.20 -1.66
N LEU A 35 -14.07 -8.96 -1.28
CA LEU A 35 -13.75 -7.89 -2.25
C LEU A 35 -12.51 -8.20 -3.08
N LEU A 36 -11.53 -8.89 -2.49
CA LEU A 36 -10.28 -9.29 -3.16
C LEU A 36 -10.40 -10.60 -3.94
N THR A 37 -11.55 -11.27 -3.93
CA THR A 37 -11.79 -12.55 -4.61
C THR A 37 -12.58 -12.34 -5.90
N LYS A 38 -12.05 -12.85 -7.02
CA LYS A 38 -12.72 -12.80 -8.33
C LYS A 38 -14.07 -13.51 -8.28
N GLY A 39 -15.07 -12.96 -8.97
CA GLY A 39 -16.41 -13.53 -9.08
C GLY A 39 -17.21 -13.55 -7.79
N SER A 40 -16.78 -12.83 -6.75
CA SER A 40 -17.57 -12.71 -5.51
C SER A 40 -18.81 -11.84 -5.71
N LEU A 41 -19.80 -12.00 -4.82
CA LEU A 41 -21.01 -11.17 -4.81
C LEU A 41 -20.73 -9.69 -4.56
N TYR A 42 -19.52 -9.35 -4.08
CA TYR A 42 -19.11 -7.99 -3.74
C TYR A 42 -18.32 -7.29 -4.83
N GLU A 43 -18.02 -7.97 -5.94
CA GLU A 43 -17.24 -7.40 -7.05
C GLU A 43 -17.88 -6.12 -7.62
N ASN A 44 -19.22 -6.04 -7.62
CA ASN A 44 -19.95 -4.84 -8.03
C ASN A 44 -19.76 -3.61 -7.13
N TYR A 45 -19.14 -3.76 -5.97
CA TYR A 45 -18.83 -2.63 -5.09
C TYR A 45 -17.46 -2.04 -5.37
N LEU A 46 -16.66 -2.70 -6.21
CA LEU A 46 -15.37 -2.19 -6.62
C LEU A 46 -15.53 -1.03 -7.63
N PRO A 47 -14.67 -0.01 -7.57
CA PRO A 47 -14.64 1.00 -8.62
C PRO A 47 -14.33 0.39 -9.98
N VAL A 48 -14.79 1.04 -11.03
CA VAL A 48 -14.51 0.62 -12.42
C VAL A 48 -13.00 0.57 -12.66
N ASN A 49 -12.53 -0.42 -13.40
CA ASN A 49 -11.13 -0.67 -13.75
C ASN A 49 -10.23 -1.15 -12.58
N PHE A 50 -10.82 -1.60 -11.48
CA PHE A 50 -10.10 -2.32 -10.44
C PHE A 50 -10.43 -3.81 -10.50
N GLU A 51 -9.43 -4.65 -10.29
CA GLU A 51 -9.50 -6.09 -10.47
C GLU A 51 -9.05 -6.84 -9.21
N PRO A 52 -9.92 -7.71 -8.64
CA PRO A 52 -9.50 -8.61 -7.56
C PRO A 52 -8.53 -9.67 -8.08
N LEU A 53 -7.63 -10.15 -7.23
CA LEU A 53 -6.56 -11.07 -7.62
C LEU A 53 -6.66 -12.47 -7.03
N ILE A 54 -7.39 -12.66 -5.93
CA ILE A 54 -7.64 -13.99 -5.40
C ILE A 54 -8.48 -14.76 -6.40
N PRO A 55 -8.03 -15.97 -6.82
CA PRO A 55 -8.72 -16.75 -7.83
C PRO A 55 -10.19 -17.00 -7.53
N GLU A 56 -11.00 -17.06 -8.57
CA GLU A 56 -12.41 -17.41 -8.48
C GLU A 56 -12.60 -18.77 -7.79
N ASN A 57 -13.68 -18.89 -7.02
CA ASN A 57 -14.03 -20.06 -6.22
C ASN A 57 -13.11 -20.34 -5.02
N THR A 58 -12.13 -19.48 -4.75
CA THR A 58 -11.35 -19.55 -3.51
C THR A 58 -12.27 -19.31 -2.30
N LYS A 59 -12.18 -20.19 -1.33
CA LYS A 59 -12.91 -20.10 -0.06
C LYS A 59 -11.97 -19.83 1.08
N LEU A 60 -12.35 -18.93 1.98
CA LEU A 60 -11.73 -18.80 3.28
C LEU A 60 -12.31 -19.93 4.17
N LEU A 61 -11.55 -20.99 4.36
CA LEU A 61 -12.01 -22.17 5.11
C LEU A 61 -12.15 -21.87 6.60
N ASN A 62 -11.20 -21.15 7.14
CA ASN A 62 -11.24 -20.64 8.52
C ASN A 62 -10.18 -19.53 8.69
N TYR A 63 -10.31 -18.77 9.76
CA TYR A 63 -9.31 -17.81 10.19
C TYR A 63 -9.33 -17.65 11.71
N SER A 64 -8.24 -17.16 12.26
CA SER A 64 -8.13 -16.78 13.66
C SER A 64 -7.28 -15.52 13.83
N LEU A 65 -7.67 -14.69 14.78
CA LEU A 65 -6.94 -13.47 15.13
C LEU A 65 -6.53 -13.53 16.60
N ASN A 66 -5.22 -13.58 16.84
CA ASN A 66 -4.62 -13.62 18.17
C ASN A 66 -3.42 -12.66 18.22
N ASP A 67 -3.37 -11.80 19.22
CA ASP A 67 -2.27 -10.85 19.43
C ASP A 67 -1.92 -10.06 18.15
N LYS A 68 -2.95 -9.58 17.44
CA LYS A 68 -2.83 -8.84 16.16
C LYS A 68 -2.21 -9.64 15.01
N VAL A 69 -2.11 -10.95 15.14
CA VAL A 69 -1.67 -11.85 14.07
C VAL A 69 -2.89 -12.58 13.51
N LEU A 70 -3.20 -12.32 12.25
CA LEU A 70 -4.30 -12.96 11.53
C LEU A 70 -3.82 -14.17 10.75
N LYS A 71 -4.25 -15.34 11.15
CA LYS A 71 -4.04 -16.59 10.40
C LYS A 71 -5.21 -16.84 9.46
N LEU A 72 -4.92 -16.97 8.17
CA LEU A 72 -5.89 -17.25 7.11
C LEU A 72 -5.65 -18.63 6.53
N ASN A 73 -6.71 -19.40 6.32
CA ASN A 73 -6.63 -20.71 5.67
C ASN A 73 -7.59 -20.76 4.48
N PHE A 74 -7.03 -20.81 3.29
CA PHE A 74 -7.76 -20.82 2.03
C PHE A 74 -7.90 -22.22 1.46
N SER A 75 -8.91 -22.40 0.60
CA SER A 75 -9.04 -23.58 -0.25
C SER A 75 -7.96 -23.62 -1.34
N LYS A 76 -7.78 -24.78 -1.96
CA LYS A 76 -6.75 -25.05 -2.98
C LYS A 76 -6.81 -24.12 -4.19
N GLU A 77 -7.97 -23.56 -4.49
CA GLU A 77 -8.20 -22.62 -5.61
C GLU A 77 -7.32 -21.37 -5.48
N PHE A 78 -6.93 -20.99 -4.27
CA PHE A 78 -5.98 -19.91 -4.01
C PHE A 78 -4.67 -20.04 -4.80
N LEU A 79 -4.22 -21.29 -5.01
CA LEU A 79 -2.99 -21.58 -5.75
C LEU A 79 -3.11 -21.45 -7.28
N LEU A 80 -4.32 -21.20 -7.80
CA LEU A 80 -4.56 -21.02 -9.24
C LEU A 80 -4.26 -19.60 -9.75
N VAL A 81 -3.71 -18.76 -8.90
CA VAL A 81 -3.26 -17.41 -9.28
C VAL A 81 -2.21 -17.49 -10.39
N LYS A 82 -2.28 -16.56 -11.35
CA LYS A 82 -1.29 -16.45 -12.42
C LYS A 82 0.06 -15.97 -11.87
N GLU A 83 1.15 -16.46 -12.45
CA GLU A 83 2.52 -16.11 -12.03
C GLU A 83 2.74 -14.61 -11.89
N ASN A 84 2.32 -13.82 -12.88
CA ASN A 84 2.48 -12.36 -12.87
C ASN A 84 1.66 -11.64 -11.78
N ASP A 85 0.66 -12.28 -11.22
CA ASP A 85 -0.23 -11.72 -10.20
C ASP A 85 0.04 -12.28 -8.79
N GLU A 86 0.93 -13.25 -8.64
CA GLU A 86 1.20 -13.92 -7.35
C GLU A 86 1.62 -12.94 -6.26
N GLU A 87 2.69 -12.17 -6.49
CA GLU A 87 3.17 -11.20 -5.51
C GLU A 87 2.14 -10.10 -5.27
N LYS A 88 1.48 -9.63 -6.31
CA LYS A 88 0.42 -8.59 -6.20
C LYS A 88 -0.75 -9.07 -5.35
N MET A 89 -1.14 -10.34 -5.47
CA MET A 89 -2.18 -10.93 -4.63
C MET A 89 -1.77 -10.93 -3.14
N ILE A 90 -0.54 -11.32 -2.84
CA ILE A 90 -0.01 -11.29 -1.47
C ILE A 90 0.06 -9.85 -0.94
N GLU A 91 0.58 -8.91 -1.73
CA GLU A 91 0.63 -7.48 -1.38
C GLU A 91 -0.76 -6.91 -1.11
N SER A 92 -1.73 -7.24 -1.95
CA SER A 92 -3.13 -6.84 -1.81
C SER A 92 -3.73 -7.33 -0.48
N LEU A 93 -3.49 -8.58 -0.11
CA LEU A 93 -3.92 -9.16 1.17
C LEU A 93 -3.26 -8.47 2.36
N ILE A 94 -1.92 -8.35 2.35
CA ILE A 94 -1.16 -7.74 3.44
C ILE A 94 -1.64 -6.31 3.69
N TYR A 95 -1.62 -5.49 2.65
CA TYR A 95 -1.87 -4.05 2.81
C TYR A 95 -3.33 -3.74 3.10
N SER A 96 -4.27 -4.53 2.58
CA SER A 96 -5.69 -4.36 2.90
C SER A 96 -6.02 -4.79 4.34
N LEU A 97 -5.50 -5.93 4.78
CA LEU A 97 -5.80 -6.46 6.11
C LEU A 97 -5.03 -5.75 7.21
N CYS A 98 -3.75 -5.44 7.00
CA CYS A 98 -2.94 -4.69 7.97
C CYS A 98 -3.29 -3.19 8.04
N GLU A 99 -4.25 -2.74 7.27
CA GLU A 99 -4.86 -1.40 7.45
C GLU A 99 -5.86 -1.37 8.61
N LEU A 100 -6.38 -2.54 9.01
CA LEU A 100 -7.21 -2.67 10.20
C LEU A 100 -6.35 -2.54 11.46
N GLU A 101 -6.77 -1.72 12.42
CA GLU A 101 -6.00 -1.38 13.64
C GLU A 101 -5.64 -2.60 14.51
N ASN A 102 -6.41 -3.67 14.41
CA ASN A 102 -6.23 -4.88 15.18
C ASN A 102 -5.39 -5.96 14.48
N ILE A 103 -4.82 -5.67 13.30
CA ILE A 103 -4.02 -6.62 12.52
C ILE A 103 -2.66 -6.00 12.17
N ASP A 104 -1.60 -6.56 12.74
CA ASP A 104 -0.22 -6.16 12.43
C ASP A 104 0.44 -7.08 11.40
N LYS A 105 0.07 -8.37 11.41
CA LYS A 105 0.67 -9.41 10.57
C LYS A 105 -0.36 -10.42 10.11
N ILE A 106 -0.07 -11.05 8.97
CA ILE A 106 -0.87 -12.17 8.47
C ILE A 106 0.00 -13.43 8.27
N LEU A 107 -0.63 -14.59 8.43
CA LEU A 107 -0.09 -15.90 8.09
C LEU A 107 -1.04 -16.54 7.08
N ILE A 108 -0.51 -17.02 5.97
CA ILE A 108 -1.32 -17.62 4.90
C ILE A 108 -1.10 -19.13 4.89
N TYR A 109 -2.21 -19.85 4.94
CA TYR A 109 -2.29 -21.31 4.81
C TYR A 109 -3.22 -21.64 3.64
N VAL A 110 -2.95 -22.74 2.99
CA VAL A 110 -3.80 -23.33 1.95
C VAL A 110 -4.01 -24.81 2.31
N GLU A 111 -5.27 -25.23 2.43
CA GLU A 111 -5.62 -26.60 2.86
C GLU A 111 -4.84 -27.01 4.12
N ASN A 112 -4.79 -26.14 5.12
CA ASN A 112 -4.09 -26.31 6.40
C ASN A 112 -2.55 -26.39 6.32
N LYS A 113 -1.96 -26.16 5.16
CA LYS A 113 -0.51 -26.11 4.97
C LYS A 113 -0.04 -24.67 4.82
N LYS A 114 0.97 -24.28 5.58
CA LYS A 114 1.56 -22.96 5.47
C LYS A 114 2.09 -22.71 4.07
N LEU A 115 1.75 -21.57 3.49
CA LEU A 115 2.28 -21.13 2.20
C LEU A 115 3.69 -20.53 2.42
N ASN A 116 4.72 -21.30 2.14
CA ASN A 116 6.12 -20.91 2.32
C ASN A 116 6.76 -20.33 1.04
N GLU A 117 6.14 -20.58 -0.10
CA GLU A 117 6.58 -20.09 -1.40
C GLU A 117 5.39 -19.90 -2.34
N LEU A 118 5.54 -19.02 -3.31
CA LEU A 118 4.54 -18.80 -4.35
C LEU A 118 4.48 -19.99 -5.31
N PRO A 119 3.28 -20.37 -5.78
CA PRO A 119 3.08 -21.65 -6.47
C PRO A 119 3.80 -21.75 -7.83
N ASN A 120 3.91 -20.68 -8.59
CA ASN A 120 4.52 -20.67 -9.93
C ASN A 120 5.95 -20.11 -9.89
N SER A 121 6.14 -18.89 -9.42
CA SER A 121 7.44 -18.19 -9.37
C SER A 121 8.43 -18.80 -8.38
N LYS A 122 7.94 -19.61 -7.40
CA LYS A 122 8.76 -20.18 -6.32
C LYS A 122 9.44 -19.15 -5.42
N VAL A 123 8.99 -17.91 -5.47
CA VAL A 123 9.47 -16.88 -4.55
C VAL A 123 9.15 -17.29 -3.12
N LYS A 124 10.16 -17.30 -2.26
CA LYS A 124 10.01 -17.63 -0.83
C LYS A 124 9.30 -16.51 -0.09
N LEU A 125 8.33 -16.89 0.72
CA LEU A 125 7.61 -15.98 1.58
C LEU A 125 8.24 -15.93 2.98
N PRO A 126 8.27 -14.75 3.62
CA PRO A 126 8.65 -14.61 5.03
C PRO A 126 7.78 -15.47 5.95
N VAL A 127 8.27 -15.74 7.15
CA VAL A 127 7.55 -16.52 8.17
C VAL A 127 6.21 -15.90 8.53
N SER A 128 6.17 -14.57 8.62
CA SER A 128 4.96 -13.77 8.76
C SER A 128 5.01 -12.60 7.78
N LEU A 129 3.85 -12.13 7.37
CA LEU A 129 3.70 -11.11 6.35
C LEU A 129 3.12 -9.84 6.98
N ASP A 130 3.82 -8.75 6.82
CA ASP A 130 3.40 -7.41 7.21
C ASP A 130 3.79 -6.39 6.13
N LYS A 131 3.52 -5.10 6.35
CA LYS A 131 3.83 -4.07 5.37
C LYS A 131 5.33 -3.91 5.05
N SER A 132 6.23 -4.48 5.84
CA SER A 132 7.66 -4.54 5.49
C SER A 132 7.97 -5.44 4.29
N TYR A 133 7.01 -6.29 3.90
CA TYR A 133 7.09 -7.07 2.65
C TYR A 133 7.27 -6.16 1.43
N GLY A 134 6.71 -4.97 1.48
CA GLY A 134 6.69 -4.01 0.38
C GLY A 134 5.56 -4.26 -0.62
N ILE A 135 5.38 -3.32 -1.53
CA ILE A 135 4.28 -3.29 -2.50
C ILE A 135 4.73 -2.60 -3.79
N ASN A 136 4.30 -3.12 -4.95
CA ASN A 136 4.73 -2.59 -6.26
C ASN A 136 6.25 -2.37 -6.31
N LYS A 137 7.01 -3.38 -5.94
CA LYS A 137 8.44 -3.26 -5.64
C LYS A 137 9.26 -2.87 -6.87
N VAL A 138 10.15 -1.91 -6.68
CA VAL A 138 11.15 -1.48 -7.66
C VAL A 138 12.52 -1.70 -7.05
N TYR A 139 13.35 -2.48 -7.73
CA TYR A 139 14.70 -2.81 -7.29
C TYR A 139 15.72 -1.95 -8.04
N ASP A 140 16.45 -1.12 -7.31
CA ASP A 140 17.62 -0.37 -7.78
C ASP A 140 18.79 -0.59 -6.83
N ILE A 141 19.30 -1.82 -6.84
CA ILE A 141 20.38 -2.28 -5.97
C ILE A 141 21.61 -2.65 -6.79
N LYS A 142 22.77 -2.25 -6.30
CA LYS A 142 24.10 -2.63 -6.84
C LYS A 142 24.76 -3.71 -5.99
N SER A 143 24.24 -3.95 -4.78
CA SER A 143 24.74 -4.90 -3.81
C SER A 143 23.62 -5.41 -2.94
N TYR A 144 23.72 -6.66 -2.50
CA TYR A 144 22.79 -7.23 -1.51
C TYR A 144 23.10 -6.79 -0.06
N LYS A 145 24.17 -6.00 0.13
CA LYS A 145 24.53 -5.43 1.43
C LYS A 145 23.94 -4.03 1.55
N ASN A 146 23.55 -3.65 2.77
CA ASN A 146 23.02 -2.32 3.10
C ASN A 146 21.82 -1.94 2.21
N VAL A 147 20.89 -2.88 2.07
CA VAL A 147 19.65 -2.66 1.32
C VAL A 147 18.64 -1.97 2.21
N THR A 148 18.05 -0.89 1.71
CA THR A 148 16.96 -0.14 2.36
C THR A 148 15.68 -0.22 1.56
N LYS A 149 14.55 -0.19 2.25
CA LYS A 149 13.20 -0.16 1.65
C LYS A 149 12.51 1.14 2.04
N THR A 150 12.00 1.86 1.04
CA THR A 150 11.24 3.09 1.25
C THR A 150 9.96 3.02 0.43
N THR A 151 8.81 3.13 1.09
CA THR A 151 7.51 3.12 0.43
C THR A 151 7.03 4.54 0.22
N ILE A 152 6.76 4.89 -1.03
CA ILE A 152 6.37 6.23 -1.45
C ILE A 152 5.00 6.16 -2.10
N TYR A 153 4.08 6.99 -1.63
CA TYR A 153 2.72 7.08 -2.17
C TYR A 153 2.62 8.16 -3.23
N TYR A 154 2.31 7.75 -4.44
CA TYR A 154 1.92 8.62 -5.55
C TYR A 154 0.40 8.65 -5.68
N ALA A 155 -0.12 9.59 -6.46
CA ALA A 155 -1.52 9.61 -6.86
C ALA A 155 -1.68 9.08 -8.28
N SER A 156 -2.88 8.62 -8.59
CA SER A 156 -3.35 8.35 -9.94
C SER A 156 -4.80 8.77 -10.08
N LYS A 157 -5.25 8.98 -11.30
CA LYS A 157 -6.61 9.44 -11.59
C LYS A 157 -7.27 8.57 -12.64
N THR A 158 -8.53 8.27 -12.40
CA THR A 158 -9.52 7.99 -13.45
C THR A 158 -10.39 9.24 -13.65
N ASP A 159 -11.35 9.20 -14.58
CA ASP A 159 -12.23 10.35 -14.84
C ASP A 159 -12.96 10.83 -13.56
N ASP A 160 -13.36 9.91 -12.69
CA ASP A 160 -14.19 10.20 -11.52
C ASP A 160 -13.50 9.97 -10.17
N LEU A 161 -12.27 9.45 -10.14
CA LEU A 161 -11.63 9.00 -8.91
C LEU A 161 -10.15 9.38 -8.86
N THR A 162 -9.72 10.00 -7.76
CA THR A 162 -8.30 10.07 -7.37
C THR A 162 -8.03 8.98 -6.34
N TYR A 163 -7.02 8.16 -6.59
CA TYR A 163 -6.59 7.11 -5.70
C TYR A 163 -5.06 7.12 -5.56
N TYR A 164 -4.50 6.28 -4.71
CA TYR A 164 -3.08 6.35 -4.36
C TYR A 164 -2.37 5.04 -4.63
N ILE A 165 -1.14 5.15 -5.12
CA ILE A 165 -0.30 4.00 -5.50
C ILE A 165 0.98 4.04 -4.67
N PRO A 166 1.15 3.11 -3.72
CA PRO A 166 2.41 2.93 -3.01
C PRO A 166 3.43 2.20 -3.89
N ILE A 167 4.65 2.71 -3.91
CA ILE A 167 5.81 2.09 -4.57
C ILE A 167 6.88 1.86 -3.53
N THR A 168 7.22 0.61 -3.26
CA THR A 168 8.36 0.28 -2.41
C THR A 168 9.63 0.25 -3.24
N LYS A 169 10.51 1.23 -3.02
CA LYS A 169 11.84 1.30 -3.63
C LYS A 169 12.85 0.59 -2.75
N ILE A 170 13.55 -0.36 -3.32
CA ILE A 170 14.58 -1.16 -2.67
C ILE A 170 15.92 -0.73 -3.26
N THR A 171 16.74 -0.05 -2.45
CA THR A 171 17.96 0.62 -2.92
C THR A 171 19.13 0.38 -1.97
N ASN A 172 20.32 0.80 -2.36
CA ASN A 172 21.48 0.91 -1.48
C ASN A 172 21.68 2.35 -0.96
N ASN A 173 20.65 3.18 -1.02
CA ASN A 173 20.71 4.55 -0.51
C ASN A 173 20.63 4.55 1.02
N ASP A 174 21.64 5.10 1.67
CA ASP A 174 21.77 5.22 3.12
C ASP A 174 21.25 6.55 3.70
N ALA A 175 20.70 7.42 2.83
CA ALA A 175 20.08 8.66 3.26
C ALA A 175 18.86 8.40 4.17
N ASN A 176 18.50 9.40 4.96
CA ASN A 176 17.32 9.30 5.82
C ASN A 176 16.05 9.09 5.01
N ALA A 177 15.16 8.23 5.49
CA ALA A 177 13.91 7.91 4.81
C ALA A 177 13.03 9.13 4.52
N VAL A 178 13.00 10.12 5.41
CA VAL A 178 12.25 11.37 5.22
C VAL A 178 12.79 12.14 4.00
N GLU A 179 14.11 12.25 3.89
CA GLU A 179 14.76 12.93 2.77
C GLU A 179 14.53 12.19 1.44
N ILE A 180 14.60 10.85 1.47
CA ILE A 180 14.31 10.01 0.30
C ILE A 180 12.87 10.23 -0.16
N ILE A 181 11.89 10.17 0.74
CA ILE A 181 10.47 10.34 0.42
C ILE A 181 10.21 11.72 -0.20
N VAL A 182 10.73 12.78 0.42
CA VAL A 182 10.54 14.15 -0.10
C VAL A 182 11.19 14.31 -1.46
N LYS A 183 12.43 13.83 -1.63
CA LYS A 183 13.14 13.87 -2.90
C LYS A 183 12.39 13.14 -4.02
N GLU A 184 11.90 11.94 -3.74
CA GLU A 184 11.16 11.14 -4.73
C GLU A 184 9.82 11.78 -5.11
N LEU A 185 9.11 12.36 -4.16
CA LEU A 185 7.86 13.08 -4.43
C LEU A 185 8.07 14.42 -5.17
N LYS A 186 9.23 15.05 -5.01
CA LYS A 186 9.60 16.27 -5.77
C LYS A 186 10.03 15.98 -7.21
N THR A 187 10.63 14.83 -7.43
CA THR A 187 10.99 14.35 -8.76
C THR A 187 9.85 13.48 -9.28
N SER A 188 8.94 14.04 -10.08
CA SER A 188 7.90 13.23 -10.73
C SER A 188 8.54 12.02 -11.40
N PRO A 189 7.95 10.82 -11.28
CA PRO A 189 8.48 9.64 -11.96
C PRO A 189 8.43 9.88 -13.47
N ILE A 190 9.59 10.23 -14.03
CA ILE A 190 9.76 10.61 -15.44
C ILE A 190 9.38 9.47 -16.39
N TYR A 191 9.36 8.24 -15.87
CA TYR A 191 9.19 7.02 -16.66
C TYR A 191 7.79 6.41 -16.61
N GLU A 192 6.91 6.88 -15.73
CA GLU A 192 5.59 6.29 -15.54
C GLU A 192 4.51 7.37 -15.59
N SER A 193 3.91 7.53 -16.77
CA SER A 193 2.93 8.58 -17.07
C SER A 193 1.65 8.57 -16.20
N ASN A 194 1.42 7.47 -15.47
CA ASN A 194 0.21 7.26 -14.67
C ASN A 194 0.37 7.62 -13.18
N LEU A 195 1.60 7.91 -12.74
CA LEU A 195 1.89 8.31 -11.37
C LEU A 195 2.01 9.83 -11.28
N ILE A 196 1.31 10.41 -10.31
CA ILE A 196 1.25 11.85 -10.09
C ILE A 196 1.79 12.14 -8.70
N SER A 197 2.70 13.12 -8.61
CA SER A 197 3.04 13.75 -7.34
C SER A 197 2.51 15.18 -7.32
N PHE A 198 1.87 15.54 -6.22
CA PHE A 198 1.44 16.90 -5.97
C PHE A 198 2.52 17.76 -5.29
N LEU A 199 3.58 17.14 -4.80
CA LEU A 199 4.74 17.85 -4.26
C LEU A 199 5.61 18.34 -5.42
N ASN A 200 5.73 19.66 -5.52
CA ASN A 200 6.44 20.31 -6.61
C ASN A 200 7.94 20.46 -6.28
N ALA A 201 8.79 20.49 -7.29
CA ALA A 201 10.23 20.70 -7.15
C ALA A 201 10.62 22.03 -6.45
N SER A 202 9.73 23.02 -6.47
CA SER A 202 9.93 24.31 -5.78
C SER A 202 9.70 24.27 -4.27
N TYR A 203 9.10 23.18 -3.75
CA TYR A 203 8.89 23.04 -2.31
C TYR A 203 10.18 22.61 -1.63
N GLU A 204 10.54 23.32 -0.58
CA GLU A 204 11.73 23.02 0.21
C GLU A 204 11.33 22.56 1.61
N LEU A 205 11.80 21.37 1.95
CA LEU A 205 11.80 20.90 3.32
C LEU A 205 12.84 21.71 4.10
N LYS A 206 12.39 22.59 5.01
CA LYS A 206 13.28 23.41 5.83
C LYS A 206 13.99 22.59 6.89
N ASN A 207 13.21 21.83 7.63
CA ASN A 207 13.71 20.90 8.62
C ASN A 207 12.71 19.79 8.90
N TYR A 208 13.18 18.76 9.55
CA TYR A 208 12.35 17.69 10.09
C TYR A 208 12.97 17.16 11.38
N GLU A 209 12.12 16.61 12.23
CA GLU A 209 12.53 15.97 13.48
C GLU A 209 11.82 14.62 13.59
N ILE A 210 12.60 13.55 13.80
CA ILE A 210 12.10 12.21 14.02
C ILE A 210 12.00 11.96 15.51
N MET A 211 10.79 11.81 16.02
CA MET A 211 10.50 11.48 17.41
C MET A 211 10.18 9.99 17.54
N GLU A 212 9.90 9.54 18.74
CA GLU A 212 9.60 8.12 18.99
C GLU A 212 8.40 7.63 18.18
N ASN A 213 7.29 8.38 18.17
CA ASN A 213 6.03 7.97 17.51
C ASN A 213 5.62 8.88 16.35
N SER A 214 6.37 9.93 16.06
CA SER A 214 5.99 10.91 15.05
C SER A 214 7.18 11.50 14.31
N VAL A 215 6.91 12.06 13.14
CA VAL A 215 7.83 12.89 12.38
C VAL A 215 7.20 14.27 12.20
N ASN A 216 7.90 15.29 12.66
CA ASN A 216 7.52 16.69 12.43
C ASN A 216 8.28 17.20 11.20
N MET A 217 7.56 17.73 10.23
CA MET A 217 8.13 18.29 9.00
C MET A 217 7.74 19.75 8.87
N SER A 218 8.68 20.60 8.45
CA SER A 218 8.45 22.02 8.21
C SER A 218 8.81 22.38 6.78
N PHE A 219 7.84 22.90 6.04
CA PHE A 219 8.01 23.41 4.69
C PHE A 219 7.88 24.93 4.66
N ASP A 220 8.46 25.53 3.65
CA ASP A 220 8.38 26.96 3.44
C ASP A 220 6.98 27.36 2.90
N ASN A 221 6.54 28.60 3.20
CA ASN A 221 5.22 29.09 2.83
C ASN A 221 5.00 29.30 1.31
N LYS A 222 6.05 29.21 0.50
CA LYS A 222 5.92 29.18 -0.98
C LYS A 222 5.04 28.02 -1.44
N MET A 223 4.93 26.99 -0.62
CA MET A 223 3.99 25.89 -0.81
C MET A 223 2.54 26.38 -0.90
N LEU A 224 2.17 27.41 -0.13
CA LEU A 224 0.82 27.99 -0.13
C LEU A 224 0.58 28.96 -1.30
N LEU A 225 1.60 29.67 -1.76
CA LEU A 225 1.48 30.69 -2.80
C LEU A 225 1.22 30.11 -4.19
N ASN A 226 1.64 28.88 -4.43
CA ASN A 226 1.47 28.17 -5.70
C ASN A 226 0.25 27.25 -5.75
N LEU A 227 -0.48 27.11 -4.64
CA LEU A 227 -1.63 26.24 -4.52
C LEU A 227 -2.89 27.07 -4.22
N ASN A 228 -3.55 27.52 -5.28
CA ASN A 228 -4.89 28.10 -5.19
C ASN A 228 -5.98 27.06 -4.82
N ASP A 229 -5.57 25.85 -4.40
CA ASP A 229 -6.46 24.75 -4.12
C ASP A 229 -6.05 24.05 -2.81
N GLU A 230 -6.84 24.26 -1.76
CA GLU A 230 -6.68 23.56 -0.46
C GLU A 230 -6.66 22.03 -0.63
N ASN A 231 -7.37 21.50 -1.63
CA ASN A 231 -7.39 20.07 -1.91
C ASN A 231 -6.02 19.53 -2.32
N ILE A 232 -5.20 20.31 -3.03
CA ILE A 232 -3.85 19.86 -3.42
C ILE A 232 -2.94 19.80 -2.19
N THR A 233 -3.03 20.79 -1.30
CA THR A 233 -2.26 20.79 -0.03
C THR A 233 -2.60 19.56 0.82
N GLU A 234 -3.88 19.24 0.95
CA GLU A 234 -4.31 18.04 1.68
C GLU A 234 -3.82 16.73 1.02
N LYS A 235 -3.81 16.66 -0.30
CA LYS A 235 -3.26 15.51 -1.03
C LYS A 235 -1.75 15.35 -0.83
N VAL A 236 -0.99 16.45 -0.81
CA VAL A 236 0.45 16.44 -0.49
C VAL A 236 0.67 15.90 0.92
N LYS A 237 -0.03 16.45 1.91
CA LYS A 237 0.04 15.99 3.30
C LYS A 237 -0.33 14.51 3.42
N TYR A 238 -1.35 14.06 2.72
CA TYR A 238 -1.81 12.70 2.73
C TYR A 238 -0.77 11.72 2.19
N THR A 239 -0.17 12.02 1.03
CA THR A 239 0.88 11.17 0.45
C THR A 239 2.15 11.14 1.29
N LEU A 240 2.55 12.26 1.89
CA LEU A 240 3.66 12.32 2.84
C LEU A 240 3.36 11.48 4.09
N ALA A 241 2.19 11.64 4.68
CA ALA A 241 1.79 10.90 5.88
C ALA A 241 1.77 9.39 5.64
N LEU A 242 1.16 8.93 4.55
CA LEU A 242 1.13 7.50 4.19
C LEU A 242 2.54 6.94 3.93
N SER A 243 3.39 7.69 3.22
CA SER A 243 4.75 7.28 2.90
C SER A 243 5.60 7.12 4.16
N ILE A 244 5.52 8.06 5.08
CA ILE A 244 6.23 8.01 6.37
C ILE A 244 5.68 6.88 7.26
N ARG A 245 4.37 6.75 7.35
CA ARG A 245 3.73 5.67 8.12
C ARG A 245 4.19 4.29 7.67
N ASP A 246 4.12 4.02 6.38
CA ASP A 246 4.43 2.69 5.84
C ASP A 246 5.94 2.43 5.73
N THR A 247 6.79 3.46 5.82
CA THR A 247 8.24 3.33 5.84
C THR A 247 8.81 3.28 7.27
N LEU A 248 8.36 4.16 8.16
CA LEU A 248 8.91 4.33 9.50
C LEU A 248 7.98 3.88 10.64
N GLY A 249 6.72 3.58 10.34
CA GLY A 249 5.72 3.24 11.36
C GLY A 249 5.36 4.43 12.26
N LYS A 250 5.46 5.65 11.76
CA LYS A 250 5.28 6.89 12.55
C LYS A 250 4.20 7.79 11.95
N ASP A 251 3.52 8.52 12.82
CA ASP A 251 2.61 9.59 12.42
C ASP A 251 3.37 10.82 11.94
N VAL A 252 2.69 11.67 11.19
CA VAL A 252 3.30 12.89 10.61
C VAL A 252 2.55 14.13 11.05
N SER A 253 3.31 15.14 11.47
CA SER A 253 2.84 16.51 11.65
C SER A 253 3.57 17.43 10.67
N ILE A 254 2.81 18.15 9.84
CA ILE A 254 3.35 19.04 8.82
C ILE A 254 3.00 20.48 9.16
N LYS A 255 4.03 21.32 9.28
CA LYS A 255 3.92 22.77 9.44
C LYS A 255 4.40 23.47 8.18
N ILE A 256 3.67 24.51 7.79
CA ILE A 256 4.02 25.37 6.67
C ILE A 256 4.22 26.77 7.27
N ASN A 257 5.47 27.26 7.24
CA ASN A 257 5.87 28.54 7.84
C ASN A 257 6.24 29.57 6.78
#